data_908cc36531155af43175bcc20d92e00d
#
_entry.id   908cc36531155af43175bcc20d92e00d
#
_cell.length_a   1.000
_cell.length_b   1.000
_cell.length_c   1.000
_cell.angle_alpha   90.00
_cell.angle_beta   90.00
_cell.angle_gamma   90.00
#
_symmetry.space_group_name_H-M   'P 1'
#
loop_
_entity.id
_entity.type
_entity.pdbx_description
1 polymer ?
#
loop_
_entity_poly.entity_id
_entity_poly.type
_entity_poly.pdbx_seq_one_letter_code
_entity_poly.pdbx_strand_id
1 'polypeptide(L)'
;MTTTQPIESAVLPDDIAKRLVLPEGHADLTALYDAYKWLRNNMPVAKAVVDGYDPIWLISKHADIQEVESLSEVFAAGGGTENLGSHNPILQNTAGDEFTKHLLGGSLRILDALPYIDPPEHTHAKNMAFGYFKPPSVRKLEDQIRELAKESIEQFKELSARGEIDLVDDWALGFPLHVIMTLLGVPPEDEPRMMALTQEFFGTADPEH
;
A
#
# COMPACT_ATOMS: atom_id res chain seq x y z
N MET A 1 10.91 34.26 1.34
CA MET A 1 9.55 34.72 0.99
C MET A 1 8.91 33.61 0.16
N THR A 2 8.08 32.79 0.79
CA THR A 2 7.37 31.70 0.12
C THR A 2 6.19 32.35 -0.61
N THR A 3 6.25 32.40 -1.93
CA THR A 3 5.16 32.91 -2.77
C THR A 3 4.06 31.85 -2.72
N THR A 4 3.04 32.09 -1.91
CA THR A 4 1.81 31.28 -1.92
C THR A 4 1.13 31.55 -3.27
N GLN A 5 1.26 30.62 -4.22
CA GLN A 5 0.47 30.67 -5.44
C GLN A 5 -1.01 30.49 -5.09
N PRO A 6 -1.94 31.18 -5.77
CA PRO A 6 -3.37 30.99 -5.55
C PRO A 6 -3.74 29.52 -5.85
N ILE A 7 -4.62 28.96 -5.04
CA ILE A 7 -5.05 27.54 -5.12
C ILE A 7 -5.60 27.17 -6.51
N GLU A 8 -6.20 28.12 -7.22
CA GLU A 8 -6.70 27.92 -8.59
C GLU A 8 -5.60 27.67 -9.65
N SER A 9 -4.35 28.10 -9.40
CA SER A 9 -3.22 27.88 -10.31
C SER A 9 -2.48 26.55 -10.11
N ALA A 10 -2.91 25.76 -9.13
CA ALA A 10 -2.25 24.50 -8.77
C ALA A 10 -2.87 23.26 -9.43
N VAL A 11 -3.75 23.42 -10.42
CA VAL A 11 -4.36 22.28 -11.13
C VAL A 11 -3.41 21.78 -12.21
N LEU A 12 -3.21 20.47 -12.23
CA LEU A 12 -2.34 19.82 -13.23
C LEU A 12 -2.91 19.89 -14.64
N PRO A 13 -2.04 19.93 -15.67
CA PRO A 13 -2.46 19.63 -17.05
C PRO A 13 -3.16 18.27 -17.12
N ASP A 14 -4.20 18.19 -17.94
CA ASP A 14 -5.09 17.02 -18.02
C ASP A 14 -4.35 15.73 -18.39
N ASP A 15 -3.42 15.80 -19.33
CA ASP A 15 -2.59 14.67 -19.76
C ASP A 15 -1.68 14.14 -18.64
N ILE A 16 -1.09 15.02 -17.83
CA ILE A 16 -0.28 14.66 -16.67
C ILE A 16 -1.17 14.09 -15.56
N ALA A 17 -2.31 14.73 -15.28
CA ALA A 17 -3.25 14.25 -14.26
C ALA A 17 -3.74 12.84 -14.58
N LYS A 18 -4.20 12.59 -15.80
CA LYS A 18 -4.63 11.27 -16.26
C LYS A 18 -3.51 10.23 -16.19
N ARG A 19 -2.28 10.60 -16.59
CA ARG A 19 -1.13 9.71 -16.52
C ARG A 19 -0.82 9.25 -15.09
N LEU A 20 -1.02 10.13 -14.10
CA LEU A 20 -0.69 9.85 -12.70
C LEU A 20 -1.83 9.18 -11.92
N VAL A 21 -3.08 9.34 -12.36
CA VAL A 21 -4.27 8.88 -11.60
C VAL A 21 -4.88 7.62 -12.20
N LEU A 22 -4.96 7.53 -13.53
CA LEU A 22 -5.65 6.41 -14.18
C LEU A 22 -4.78 5.15 -14.22
N PRO A 23 -5.35 3.95 -14.04
CA PRO A 23 -4.63 2.67 -14.13
C PRO A 23 -3.86 2.52 -15.45
N GLU A 24 -4.44 2.93 -16.58
CA GLU A 24 -3.80 2.87 -17.90
C GLU A 24 -2.53 3.72 -17.97
N GLY A 25 -2.44 4.77 -17.16
CA GLY A 25 -1.26 5.61 -17.04
C GLY A 25 -0.05 4.87 -16.47
N HIS A 26 -0.29 3.83 -15.70
CA HIS A 26 0.74 3.02 -15.05
C HIS A 26 1.28 1.87 -15.94
N ALA A 27 0.63 1.58 -17.06
CA ALA A 27 1.07 0.52 -17.97
C ALA A 27 2.39 0.86 -18.70
N ASP A 28 2.69 2.16 -18.94
CA ASP A 28 3.96 2.63 -19.50
C ASP A 28 4.79 3.30 -18.41
N LEU A 29 5.69 2.53 -17.81
CA LEU A 29 6.55 3.00 -16.71
C LEU A 29 7.48 4.14 -17.12
N THR A 30 7.95 4.20 -18.36
CA THR A 30 8.82 5.28 -18.84
C THR A 30 8.06 6.61 -18.85
N ALA A 31 6.89 6.63 -19.45
CA ALA A 31 6.04 7.82 -19.50
C ALA A 31 5.53 8.22 -18.10
N LEU A 32 5.27 7.25 -17.23
CA LEU A 32 4.88 7.50 -15.84
C LEU A 32 6.02 8.18 -15.07
N TYR A 33 7.26 7.68 -15.17
CA TYR A 33 8.41 8.30 -14.50
C TYR A 33 8.72 9.70 -15.04
N ASP A 34 8.53 9.94 -16.32
CA ASP A 34 8.65 11.28 -16.91
C ASP A 34 7.58 12.23 -16.37
N ALA A 35 6.34 11.77 -16.19
CA ALA A 35 5.28 12.54 -15.55
C ALA A 35 5.61 12.88 -14.08
N TYR A 36 6.10 11.92 -13.28
CA TYR A 36 6.56 12.18 -11.92
C TYR A 36 7.73 13.17 -11.88
N LYS A 37 8.68 13.06 -12.82
CA LYS A 37 9.80 14.00 -12.93
C LYS A 37 9.31 15.40 -13.28
N TRP A 38 8.37 15.50 -14.22
CA TRP A 38 7.75 16.76 -14.60
C TRP A 38 7.04 17.40 -13.40
N LEU A 39 6.23 16.61 -12.66
CA LEU A 39 5.51 17.05 -11.45
C LEU A 39 6.48 17.64 -10.41
N ARG A 40 7.54 16.91 -10.07
CA ARG A 40 8.55 17.38 -9.09
C ARG A 40 9.23 18.68 -9.50
N ASN A 41 9.45 18.89 -10.79
CA ASN A 41 10.19 20.05 -11.29
C ASN A 41 9.31 21.28 -11.50
N ASN A 42 8.04 21.08 -11.84
CA ASN A 42 7.16 22.17 -12.26
C ASN A 42 6.05 22.49 -11.26
N MET A 43 5.44 21.46 -10.67
CA MET A 43 4.29 21.61 -9.78
C MET A 43 4.36 20.58 -8.64
N PRO A 44 5.33 20.69 -7.70
CA PRO A 44 5.60 19.65 -6.69
C PRO A 44 4.45 19.38 -5.74
N VAL A 45 3.53 20.33 -5.57
CA VAL A 45 2.24 20.17 -4.89
C VAL A 45 1.18 20.66 -5.85
N ALA A 46 0.32 19.77 -6.32
CA ALA A 46 -0.68 20.10 -7.33
C ALA A 46 -1.94 19.26 -7.20
N LYS A 47 -3.05 19.80 -7.66
CA LYS A 47 -4.36 19.16 -7.67
C LYS A 47 -4.59 18.44 -9.00
N ALA A 48 -4.78 17.13 -8.96
CA ALA A 48 -5.27 16.37 -10.10
C ALA A 48 -6.81 16.38 -10.09
N VAL A 49 -7.39 16.67 -11.25
CA VAL A 49 -8.84 16.61 -11.50
C VAL A 49 -9.02 15.68 -12.69
N VAL A 50 -9.57 14.50 -12.45
CA VAL A 50 -9.77 13.46 -13.47
C VAL A 50 -11.21 12.98 -13.40
N ASP A 51 -11.85 12.84 -14.54
CA ASP A 51 -13.24 12.38 -14.61
C ASP A 51 -13.40 11.00 -13.95
N GLY A 52 -14.45 10.85 -13.17
CA GLY A 52 -14.70 9.62 -12.40
C GLY A 52 -13.89 9.47 -11.10
N TYR A 53 -13.10 10.47 -10.71
CA TYR A 53 -12.36 10.52 -9.44
C TYR A 53 -12.63 11.80 -8.70
N ASP A 54 -12.63 11.74 -7.37
CA ASP A 54 -12.59 12.94 -6.56
C ASP A 54 -11.28 13.69 -6.78
N PRO A 55 -11.29 15.04 -6.73
CA PRO A 55 -10.07 15.81 -6.92
C PRO A 55 -9.02 15.49 -5.85
N ILE A 56 -7.79 15.15 -6.28
CA ILE A 56 -6.71 14.65 -5.44
C ILE A 56 -5.53 15.60 -5.41
N TRP A 57 -4.95 15.85 -4.24
CA TRP A 57 -3.69 16.56 -4.11
C TRP A 57 -2.52 15.58 -4.23
N LEU A 58 -1.63 15.86 -5.18
CA LEU A 58 -0.39 15.11 -5.41
C LEU A 58 0.79 15.87 -4.82
N ILE A 59 1.54 15.21 -3.94
CA ILE A 59 2.72 15.75 -3.27
C ILE A 59 3.90 14.91 -3.72
N SER A 60 4.95 15.53 -4.30
CA SER A 60 5.97 14.78 -5.03
C SER A 60 7.41 14.99 -4.58
N LYS A 61 7.68 15.97 -3.71
CA LYS A 61 9.02 16.15 -3.13
C LYS A 61 9.13 15.45 -1.79
N HIS A 62 10.26 14.80 -1.56
CA HIS A 62 10.53 14.04 -0.36
C HIS A 62 10.33 14.85 0.94
N ALA A 63 10.82 16.11 0.98
CA ALA A 63 10.66 16.96 2.16
C ALA A 63 9.18 17.27 2.46
N ASP A 64 8.40 17.58 1.41
CA ASP A 64 6.97 17.90 1.54
C ASP A 64 6.17 16.65 1.98
N ILE A 65 6.52 15.46 1.45
CA ILE A 65 5.92 14.19 1.86
C ILE A 65 6.23 13.90 3.34
N GLN A 66 7.48 14.06 3.76
CA GLN A 66 7.87 13.88 5.17
C GLN A 66 7.13 14.85 6.11
N GLU A 67 6.94 16.10 5.67
CA GLU A 67 6.16 17.08 6.45
C GLU A 67 4.72 16.62 6.61
N VAL A 68 4.03 16.23 5.51
CA VAL A 68 2.65 15.73 5.54
C VAL A 68 2.53 14.49 6.43
N GLU A 69 3.40 13.51 6.27
CA GLU A 69 3.38 12.27 7.06
C GLU A 69 3.65 12.50 8.56
N SER A 70 4.41 13.55 8.91
CA SER A 70 4.70 13.89 10.30
C SER A 70 3.56 14.60 11.02
N LEU A 71 2.63 15.21 10.27
CA LEU A 71 1.55 16.06 10.77
C LEU A 71 0.21 15.31 10.82
N SER A 72 0.17 14.18 11.53
CA SER A 72 -1.04 13.34 11.65
C SER A 72 -2.26 14.04 12.27
N GLU A 73 -2.05 15.14 12.98
CA GLU A 73 -3.14 15.97 13.52
C GLU A 73 -3.81 16.85 12.43
N VAL A 74 -3.12 17.04 11.31
CA VAL A 74 -3.59 17.86 10.17
C VAL A 74 -4.02 16.98 9.01
N PHE A 75 -3.24 15.93 8.73
CA PHE A 75 -3.44 14.99 7.63
C PHE A 75 -3.83 13.62 8.20
N ALA A 76 -5.13 13.35 8.20
CA ALA A 76 -5.68 12.13 8.72
C ALA A 76 -5.69 11.02 7.66
N ALA A 77 -5.38 9.78 8.04
CA ALA A 77 -5.42 8.61 7.16
C ALA A 77 -6.83 8.05 7.00
N GLY A 78 -7.60 7.99 8.09
CA GLY A 78 -8.95 7.41 8.12
C GLY A 78 -10.09 8.42 8.18
N GLY A 79 -9.80 9.72 7.98
CA GLY A 79 -10.79 10.79 8.09
C GLY A 79 -10.94 11.37 9.50
N GLY A 80 -10.06 10.98 10.42
CA GLY A 80 -10.10 11.40 11.83
C GLY A 80 -11.23 10.74 12.63
N THR A 81 -11.30 11.08 13.92
CA THR A 81 -12.25 10.46 14.86
C THR A 81 -13.71 10.85 14.61
N GLU A 82 -13.96 12.04 14.04
CA GLU A 82 -15.31 12.54 13.80
C GLU A 82 -15.92 12.04 12.48
N ASN A 83 -15.07 11.65 11.52
CA ASN A 83 -15.45 11.25 10.17
C ASN A 83 -14.98 9.84 9.83
N LEU A 84 -14.96 8.96 10.79
CA LEU A 84 -14.48 7.59 10.63
C LEU A 84 -15.22 6.87 9.49
N GLY A 85 -14.46 6.38 8.50
CA GLY A 85 -15.00 5.70 7.35
C GLY A 85 -15.64 6.59 6.28
N SER A 86 -15.51 7.93 6.39
CA SER A 86 -16.02 8.86 5.37
C SER A 86 -15.08 9.04 4.18
N HIS A 87 -13.80 8.69 4.34
CA HIS A 87 -12.77 8.81 3.33
C HIS A 87 -12.18 7.44 3.03
N ASN A 88 -11.89 7.21 1.75
CA ASN A 88 -11.16 6.02 1.31
C ASN A 88 -9.66 6.36 1.29
N PRO A 89 -8.82 5.68 2.09
CA PRO A 89 -7.37 5.87 2.05
C PRO A 89 -6.74 5.25 0.80
N ILE A 90 -7.49 4.45 0.06
CA ILE A 90 -7.07 3.88 -1.22
C ILE A 90 -7.65 4.72 -2.35
N LEU A 91 -6.80 5.10 -3.31
CA LEU A 91 -7.26 5.77 -4.52
C LEU A 91 -8.10 4.80 -5.36
N GLN A 92 -9.40 5.09 -5.46
CA GLN A 92 -10.28 4.41 -6.39
C GLN A 92 -11.25 5.42 -7.04
N ASN A 93 -11.95 5.00 -8.09
CA ASN A 93 -12.94 5.84 -8.73
C ASN A 93 -14.24 5.97 -7.90
N THR A 94 -15.02 7.00 -8.17
CA THR A 94 -16.26 7.30 -7.44
C THR A 94 -17.29 6.17 -7.52
N ALA A 95 -17.32 5.40 -8.61
CA ALA A 95 -18.21 4.24 -8.73
C ALA A 95 -17.79 3.10 -7.77
N GLY A 96 -16.47 2.89 -7.60
CA GLY A 96 -15.94 1.95 -6.62
C GLY A 96 -16.22 2.38 -5.19
N ASP A 97 -16.14 3.68 -4.90
CA ASP A 97 -16.50 4.22 -3.58
C ASP A 97 -17.99 4.02 -3.27
N GLU A 98 -18.88 4.29 -4.23
CA GLU A 98 -20.32 4.05 -4.07
C GLU A 98 -20.64 2.55 -3.89
N PHE A 99 -19.95 1.68 -4.62
CA PHE A 99 -20.07 0.23 -4.43
C PHE A 99 -19.63 -0.19 -3.02
N THR A 100 -18.49 0.32 -2.54
CA THR A 100 -17.98 0.05 -1.18
C THR A 100 -18.96 0.54 -0.11
N LYS A 101 -19.48 1.76 -0.24
CA LYS A 101 -20.52 2.29 0.67
C LYS A 101 -21.76 1.41 0.69
N HIS A 102 -22.18 0.91 -0.49
CA HIS A 102 -23.33 0.02 -0.57
C HIS A 102 -23.11 -1.28 0.23
N LEU A 103 -21.93 -1.89 0.11
CA LEU A 103 -21.57 -3.11 0.82
C LEU A 103 -21.42 -2.91 2.33
N LEU A 104 -20.86 -1.78 2.74
CA LEU A 104 -20.47 -1.51 4.13
C LEU A 104 -21.43 -0.59 4.88
N GLY A 105 -22.66 -0.42 4.37
CA GLY A 105 -23.68 0.38 5.06
C GLY A 105 -23.34 1.87 5.18
N GLY A 106 -22.67 2.43 4.18
CA GLY A 106 -22.28 3.84 4.08
C GLY A 106 -20.84 4.16 4.45
N SER A 107 -20.07 3.16 4.91
CA SER A 107 -18.65 3.34 5.23
C SER A 107 -17.76 3.07 4.00
N LEU A 108 -16.65 3.79 3.91
CA LEU A 108 -15.54 3.51 3.00
C LEU A 108 -14.40 2.75 3.68
N ARG A 109 -14.51 2.47 4.97
CA ARG A 109 -13.50 1.75 5.75
C ARG A 109 -13.64 0.24 5.52
N ILE A 110 -12.82 -0.28 4.62
CA ILE A 110 -12.85 -1.71 4.25
C ILE A 110 -12.21 -2.58 5.32
N LEU A 111 -11.17 -2.09 5.99
CA LEU A 111 -10.37 -2.84 6.96
C LEU A 111 -10.08 -2.01 8.21
N ASP A 112 -10.03 -2.67 9.36
CA ASP A 112 -9.55 -2.12 10.63
C ASP A 112 -8.02 -2.31 10.76
N ALA A 113 -7.27 -1.90 9.74
CA ALA A 113 -5.81 -1.98 9.73
C ALA A 113 -5.18 -0.63 10.10
N LEU A 114 -3.97 -0.67 10.66
CA LEU A 114 -3.25 0.54 11.11
C LEU A 114 -3.18 1.68 10.09
N PRO A 115 -2.95 1.41 8.78
CA PRO A 115 -2.92 2.49 7.77
C PRO A 115 -4.26 3.20 7.54
N TYR A 116 -5.38 2.64 8.03
CA TYR A 116 -6.74 3.15 7.79
C TYR A 116 -7.35 3.83 9.02
N ILE A 117 -6.59 3.96 10.08
CA ILE A 117 -7.06 4.52 11.35
C ILE A 117 -6.16 5.64 11.86
N ASP A 118 -6.74 6.56 12.60
CA ASP A 118 -6.05 7.71 13.18
C ASP A 118 -5.95 7.60 14.71
N PRO A 119 -5.08 8.40 15.37
CA PRO A 119 -5.08 8.50 16.83
C PRO A 119 -6.46 8.99 17.36
N PRO A 120 -6.92 8.49 18.52
CA PRO A 120 -6.22 7.61 19.48
C PRO A 120 -6.30 6.11 19.15
N GLU A 121 -7.19 5.69 18.26
CA GLU A 121 -7.40 4.28 17.90
C GLU A 121 -6.14 3.64 17.33
N HIS A 122 -5.48 4.30 16.38
CA HIS A 122 -4.17 3.90 15.85
C HIS A 122 -3.14 3.63 16.95
N THR A 123 -3.02 4.56 17.89
CA THR A 123 -2.04 4.45 18.99
C THR A 123 -2.35 3.25 19.87
N HIS A 124 -3.62 2.99 20.16
CA HIS A 124 -4.04 1.84 20.94
C HIS A 124 -3.72 0.52 20.22
N ALA A 125 -4.14 0.36 18.97
CA ALA A 125 -3.92 -0.83 18.17
C ALA A 125 -2.42 -1.09 17.95
N LYS A 126 -1.65 -0.06 17.60
CA LYS A 126 -0.20 -0.15 17.44
C LYS A 126 0.50 -0.64 18.71
N ASN A 127 0.11 -0.11 19.88
CA ASN A 127 0.76 -0.48 21.14
C ASN A 127 0.54 -1.94 21.53
N MET A 128 -0.58 -2.57 21.13
CA MET A 128 -0.82 -3.99 21.37
C MET A 128 0.22 -4.89 20.66
N ALA A 129 0.58 -4.55 19.43
CA ALA A 129 1.51 -5.34 18.61
C ALA A 129 2.97 -4.88 18.73
N PHE A 130 3.23 -3.64 19.13
CA PHE A 130 4.54 -3.00 19.06
C PHE A 130 5.65 -3.78 19.80
N GLY A 131 5.30 -4.46 20.90
CA GLY A 131 6.25 -5.24 21.69
C GLY A 131 6.89 -6.39 20.90
N TYR A 132 6.16 -7.00 19.99
CA TYR A 132 6.61 -8.11 19.15
C TYR A 132 7.61 -7.68 18.07
N PHE A 133 7.49 -6.45 17.59
CA PHE A 133 8.32 -5.90 16.50
C PHE A 133 9.53 -5.09 16.97
N LYS A 134 9.76 -5.00 18.28
CA LYS A 134 10.96 -4.34 18.80
C LYS A 134 12.23 -5.12 18.43
N PRO A 135 13.37 -4.45 18.19
CA PRO A 135 14.63 -5.09 17.83
C PRO A 135 15.04 -6.27 18.71
N PRO A 136 14.88 -6.23 20.05
CA PRO A 136 15.18 -7.39 20.88
C PRO A 136 14.27 -8.61 20.65
N SER A 137 13.01 -8.38 20.29
CA SER A 137 12.06 -9.46 19.99
C SER A 137 12.35 -10.06 18.61
N VAL A 138 12.57 -9.22 17.61
CA VAL A 138 12.91 -9.66 16.25
C VAL A 138 14.23 -10.44 16.22
N ARG A 139 15.25 -10.01 16.98
CA ARG A 139 16.53 -10.77 17.07
C ARG A 139 16.37 -12.20 17.60
N LYS A 140 15.37 -12.46 18.43
CA LYS A 140 15.11 -13.83 18.90
C LYS A 140 14.66 -14.77 17.79
N LEU A 141 14.15 -14.21 16.71
CA LEU A 141 13.69 -14.98 15.55
C LEU A 141 14.79 -15.19 14.52
N GLU A 142 15.95 -14.52 14.67
CA GLU A 142 17.03 -14.56 13.68
C GLU A 142 17.51 -16.00 13.40
N ASP A 143 17.72 -16.79 14.44
CA ASP A 143 18.16 -18.17 14.27
C ASP A 143 17.10 -19.03 13.56
N GLN A 144 15.83 -18.85 13.92
CA GLN A 144 14.72 -19.55 13.27
C GLN A 144 14.60 -19.15 11.79
N ILE A 145 14.62 -17.84 11.50
CA ILE A 145 14.58 -17.33 10.12
C ILE A 145 15.78 -17.84 9.32
N ARG A 146 16.95 -17.96 9.94
CA ARG A 146 18.15 -18.48 9.29
C ARG A 146 18.01 -19.95 8.92
N GLU A 147 17.39 -20.77 9.77
CA GLU A 147 17.11 -22.18 9.43
C GLU A 147 16.05 -22.27 8.32
N LEU A 148 14.96 -21.51 8.39
CA LEU A 148 13.97 -21.43 7.31
C LEU A 148 14.60 -21.00 5.96
N ALA A 149 15.54 -20.05 6.00
CA ALA A 149 16.26 -19.64 4.80
C ALA A 149 17.13 -20.78 4.23
N LYS A 150 17.78 -21.56 5.06
CA LYS A 150 18.55 -22.74 4.60
C LYS A 150 17.65 -23.79 3.97
N GLU A 151 16.54 -24.12 4.62
CA GLU A 151 15.54 -25.06 4.09
C GLU A 151 15.00 -24.59 2.74
N SER A 152 14.66 -23.30 2.63
CA SER A 152 14.19 -22.69 1.39
C SER A 152 15.23 -22.78 0.28
N ILE A 153 16.52 -22.58 0.57
CA ILE A 153 17.60 -22.71 -0.41
C ILE A 153 17.77 -24.17 -0.87
N GLU A 154 17.63 -25.14 0.03
CA GLU A 154 17.70 -26.56 -0.37
C GLU A 154 16.52 -26.94 -1.28
N GLN A 155 15.30 -26.51 -0.96
CA GLN A 155 14.14 -26.68 -1.83
C GLN A 155 14.36 -26.04 -3.21
N PHE A 156 14.90 -24.82 -3.25
CA PHE A 156 15.25 -24.14 -4.50
C PHE A 156 16.25 -24.95 -5.35
N LYS A 157 17.29 -25.55 -4.72
CA LYS A 157 18.24 -26.40 -5.40
C LYS A 157 17.58 -27.66 -5.99
N GLU A 158 16.67 -28.28 -5.24
CA GLU A 158 15.93 -29.44 -5.71
C GLU A 158 15.03 -29.12 -6.91
N LEU A 159 14.34 -27.97 -6.88
CA LEU A 159 13.51 -27.49 -7.97
C LEU A 159 14.36 -27.20 -9.20
N SER A 160 15.47 -26.46 -9.04
CA SER A 160 16.36 -26.09 -10.14
C SER A 160 17.04 -27.30 -10.80
N ALA A 161 17.24 -28.38 -10.06
CA ALA A 161 17.78 -29.63 -10.60
C ALA A 161 16.81 -30.36 -11.55
N ARG A 162 15.51 -30.02 -11.51
CA ARG A 162 14.45 -30.60 -12.36
C ARG A 162 14.30 -29.87 -13.70
N GLY A 163 14.87 -28.67 -13.84
CA GLY A 163 14.81 -27.85 -15.06
C GLY A 163 14.75 -26.36 -14.80
N GLU A 164 14.14 -25.65 -15.72
CA GLU A 164 13.87 -24.22 -15.60
C GLU A 164 12.84 -23.96 -14.50
N ILE A 165 13.06 -22.89 -13.73
CA ILE A 165 12.21 -22.50 -12.61
C ILE A 165 11.79 -21.04 -12.77
N ASP A 166 10.60 -20.70 -12.28
CA ASP A 166 10.19 -19.34 -12.04
C ASP A 166 10.67 -18.89 -10.65
N LEU A 167 11.54 -17.88 -10.61
CA LEU A 167 12.10 -17.40 -9.36
C LEU A 167 11.04 -16.83 -8.42
N VAL A 168 9.99 -16.23 -8.96
CA VAL A 168 8.93 -15.61 -8.17
C VAL A 168 7.98 -16.68 -7.65
N ASP A 169 7.38 -17.46 -8.54
CA ASP A 169 6.33 -18.42 -8.19
C ASP A 169 6.88 -19.63 -7.42
N ASP A 170 8.04 -20.16 -7.85
CA ASP A 170 8.60 -21.35 -7.24
C ASP A 170 9.36 -21.09 -5.93
N TRP A 171 9.76 -19.83 -5.67
CA TRP A 171 10.59 -19.55 -4.49
C TRP A 171 10.27 -18.25 -3.75
N ALA A 172 10.27 -17.10 -4.43
CA ALA A 172 10.28 -15.80 -3.75
C ALA A 172 8.97 -15.48 -3.03
N LEU A 173 7.84 -16.01 -3.48
CA LEU A 173 6.53 -15.84 -2.82
C LEU A 173 6.45 -16.65 -1.51
N GLY A 174 6.99 -17.88 -1.51
CA GLY A 174 6.84 -18.80 -0.37
C GLY A 174 7.64 -18.39 0.85
N PHE A 175 8.92 -18.03 0.70
CA PHE A 175 9.81 -17.82 1.84
C PHE A 175 9.38 -16.65 2.78
N PRO A 176 9.08 -15.45 2.30
CA PRO A 176 8.62 -14.36 3.17
C PRO A 176 7.28 -14.66 3.85
N LEU A 177 6.36 -15.32 3.13
CA LEU A 177 5.08 -15.73 3.69
C LEU A 177 5.29 -16.72 4.84
N HIS A 178 6.11 -17.73 4.64
CA HIS A 178 6.43 -18.72 5.67
C HIS A 178 7.00 -18.05 6.94
N VAL A 179 7.91 -17.09 6.78
CA VAL A 179 8.44 -16.32 7.92
C VAL A 179 7.33 -15.54 8.64
N ILE A 180 6.44 -14.88 7.90
CA ILE A 180 5.32 -14.11 8.49
C ILE A 180 4.35 -15.05 9.20
N MET A 181 3.98 -16.17 8.58
CA MET A 181 3.07 -17.16 9.17
C MET A 181 3.66 -17.76 10.45
N THR A 182 4.95 -18.07 10.47
CA THR A 182 5.66 -18.51 11.66
C THR A 182 5.60 -17.47 12.79
N LEU A 183 5.80 -16.20 12.46
CA LEU A 183 5.67 -15.07 13.41
C LEU A 183 4.27 -14.95 14.01
N LEU A 184 3.25 -15.20 13.20
CA LEU A 184 1.84 -15.13 13.60
C LEU A 184 1.37 -16.43 14.30
N GLY A 185 2.19 -17.48 14.30
CA GLY A 185 1.83 -18.78 14.87
C GLY A 185 0.82 -19.56 14.03
N VAL A 186 0.75 -19.28 12.72
CA VAL A 186 -0.10 -20.01 11.78
C VAL A 186 0.55 -21.37 11.49
N PRO A 187 -0.21 -22.47 11.55
CA PRO A 187 0.30 -23.80 11.22
C PRO A 187 0.75 -23.90 9.75
N PRO A 188 1.82 -24.65 9.42
CA PRO A 188 2.31 -24.80 8.05
C PRO A 188 1.25 -25.34 7.08
N GLU A 189 0.32 -26.16 7.54
CA GLU A 189 -0.78 -26.70 6.74
C GLU A 189 -1.77 -25.63 6.24
N ASP A 190 -1.85 -24.48 6.92
CA ASP A 190 -2.73 -23.36 6.55
C ASP A 190 -2.05 -22.34 5.63
N GLU A 191 -0.73 -22.42 5.44
CA GLU A 191 0.03 -21.48 4.59
C GLU A 191 -0.47 -21.40 3.14
N PRO A 192 -0.78 -22.53 2.44
CA PRO A 192 -1.30 -22.47 1.07
C PRO A 192 -2.63 -21.72 0.97
N ARG A 193 -3.49 -21.87 2.00
CA ARG A 193 -4.76 -21.14 2.07
C ARG A 193 -4.53 -19.66 2.30
N MET A 194 -3.59 -19.29 3.18
CA MET A 194 -3.25 -17.89 3.43
C MET A 194 -2.64 -17.23 2.20
N MET A 195 -1.83 -17.96 1.43
CA MET A 195 -1.30 -17.47 0.14
C MET A 195 -2.45 -17.18 -0.83
N ALA A 196 -3.36 -18.14 -1.02
CA ALA A 196 -4.49 -17.98 -1.93
C ALA A 196 -5.37 -16.79 -1.55
N LEU A 197 -5.71 -16.64 -0.27
CA LEU A 197 -6.49 -15.50 0.23
C LEU A 197 -5.77 -14.16 0.04
N THR A 198 -4.44 -14.14 0.20
CA THR A 198 -3.64 -12.93 -0.03
C THR A 198 -3.66 -12.53 -1.51
N GLN A 199 -3.48 -13.49 -2.41
CA GLN A 199 -3.54 -13.25 -3.86
C GLN A 199 -4.94 -12.78 -4.28
N GLU A 200 -6.00 -13.43 -3.80
CA GLU A 200 -7.38 -13.02 -4.07
C GLU A 200 -7.66 -11.59 -3.57
N PHE A 201 -7.21 -11.26 -2.36
CA PHE A 201 -7.44 -9.94 -1.77
C PHE A 201 -6.74 -8.81 -2.53
N PHE A 202 -5.50 -9.01 -2.96
CA PHE A 202 -4.74 -7.99 -3.69
C PHE A 202 -4.93 -8.06 -5.21
N GLY A 203 -5.41 -9.19 -5.73
CA GLY A 203 -5.66 -9.41 -7.16
C GLY A 203 -7.06 -9.01 -7.65
N THR A 204 -7.89 -8.39 -6.82
CA THR A 204 -9.30 -8.06 -7.15
C THR A 204 -9.50 -7.22 -8.43
N ALA A 205 -8.48 -6.50 -8.87
CA ALA A 205 -8.51 -5.72 -10.10
C ALA A 205 -7.90 -6.45 -11.31
N ASP A 206 -7.35 -7.64 -11.11
CA ASP A 206 -6.73 -8.45 -12.16
C ASP A 206 -7.80 -9.36 -12.81
N PRO A 207 -8.05 -9.25 -14.14
CA PRO A 207 -9.04 -10.07 -14.80
C PRO A 207 -8.66 -11.57 -14.87
N GLU A 208 -7.44 -11.95 -14.51
CA GLU A 208 -6.97 -13.32 -14.46
C GLU A 208 -7.12 -13.98 -13.07
N HIS A 209 -7.59 -13.20 -12.06
CA HIS A 209 -7.81 -13.68 -10.68
C HIS A 209 -9.23 -13.47 -10.20
#